data_934bc1865cea1224cfaa448e01a0060f
#
_entry.id   934bc1865cea1224cfaa448e01a0060f
#
_cell.length_a   1.000
_cell.length_b   1.000
_cell.length_c   1.000
_cell.angle_alpha   90.00
_cell.angle_beta   90.00
_cell.angle_gamma   90.00
#
_symmetry.space_group_name_H-M   'P 1'
#
loop_
_entity.id
_entity.type
_entity.pdbx_description
1 polymer ?
#
loop_
_entity_poly.entity_id
_entity_poly.type
_entity_poly.pdbx_seq_one_letter_code
_entity_poly.pdbx_strand_id
1 'polypeptide(L)'
;MDTKELLKKVRKIEIKTRRLSDHIFSGEYHSSFKGRGMTFSEVRQYQFGDDIRSIDWNVTARYSEPYVKVFEEERELTMMLVVDISGSESFGTTQQFKRDILTEISATLAFSAIQNNDKVGLLLFSNEIELFIPPKKGKTHVLRIIRELIEFKPNSKKTDLTQALKYFSNVMKKKAIVFILSDFIDTEYDNALKIVGKKHDVTGIRVYDKLETELPKL
;
A
#
# COMPACT_ATOMS: atom_id res chain seq x y z
N MET A 1 -13.25 -16.01 17.17
CA MET A 1 -11.91 -15.74 17.73
C MET A 1 -12.07 -14.79 18.89
N ASP A 2 -11.46 -15.05 20.04
CA ASP A 2 -11.59 -14.16 21.20
C ASP A 2 -10.86 -12.84 20.93
N THR A 3 -11.44 -11.72 21.34
CA THR A 3 -10.89 -10.36 21.13
C THR A 3 -9.46 -10.22 21.66
N LYS A 4 -9.14 -10.95 22.75
CA LYS A 4 -7.78 -10.99 23.31
C LYS A 4 -6.78 -11.73 22.41
N GLU A 5 -7.18 -12.79 21.76
CA GLU A 5 -6.33 -13.53 20.78
C GLU A 5 -6.06 -12.69 19.54
N LEU A 6 -7.09 -12.01 19.05
CA LEU A 6 -6.99 -11.10 17.93
C LEU A 6 -5.98 -9.98 18.20
N LEU A 7 -6.10 -9.31 19.35
CA LEU A 7 -5.18 -8.24 19.74
C LEU A 7 -3.73 -8.76 19.89
N LYS A 8 -3.54 -9.99 20.37
CA LYS A 8 -2.22 -10.64 20.42
C LYS A 8 -1.67 -10.88 19.01
N LYS A 9 -2.50 -11.39 18.06
CA LYS A 9 -2.07 -11.60 16.67
C LYS A 9 -1.71 -10.27 15.99
N VAL A 10 -2.55 -9.25 16.09
CA VAL A 10 -2.30 -7.92 15.53
C VAL A 10 -0.98 -7.35 16.07
N ARG A 11 -0.77 -7.43 17.41
CA ARG A 11 0.45 -6.94 18.04
C ARG A 11 1.70 -7.73 17.62
N LYS A 12 1.58 -9.05 17.46
CA LYS A 12 2.69 -9.90 16.98
C LYS A 12 3.08 -9.51 15.54
N ILE A 13 2.08 -9.31 14.68
CA ILE A 13 2.28 -8.84 13.31
C ILE A 13 2.91 -7.44 13.33
N GLU A 14 2.40 -6.50 14.10
CA GLU A 14 2.96 -5.15 14.25
C GLU A 14 4.46 -5.19 14.60
N ILE A 15 4.83 -5.98 15.61
CA ILE A 15 6.24 -6.08 16.06
C ILE A 15 7.13 -6.71 14.97
N LYS A 16 6.65 -7.78 14.33
CA LYS A 16 7.39 -8.49 13.28
C LYS A 16 7.58 -7.61 12.04
N THR A 17 6.50 -6.98 11.58
CA THR A 17 6.51 -6.17 10.37
C THR A 17 7.26 -4.86 10.54
N ARG A 18 7.23 -4.24 11.71
CA ARG A 18 8.01 -3.03 11.99
C ARG A 18 9.51 -3.28 11.84
N ARG A 19 10.03 -4.41 12.34
CA ARG A 19 11.43 -4.79 12.15
C ARG A 19 11.77 -5.04 10.67
N LEU A 20 10.86 -5.70 9.93
CA LEU A 20 11.05 -5.97 8.50
C LEU A 20 10.99 -4.66 7.69
N SER A 21 10.06 -3.77 8.01
CA SER A 21 9.94 -2.47 7.36
C SER A 21 11.21 -1.63 7.56
N ASP A 22 11.75 -1.57 8.77
CA ASP A 22 12.99 -0.84 9.07
C ASP A 22 14.18 -1.40 8.27
N HIS A 23 14.22 -2.70 7.99
CA HIS A 23 15.29 -3.34 7.20
C HIS A 23 15.11 -3.23 5.68
N ILE A 24 13.89 -3.34 5.18
CA ILE A 24 13.60 -3.40 3.73
C ILE A 24 13.51 -1.98 3.14
N PHE A 25 12.97 -1.03 3.91
CA PHE A 25 12.65 0.31 3.44
C PHE A 25 13.51 1.41 4.05
N SER A 26 14.66 1.08 4.67
CA SER A 26 15.65 2.06 5.11
C SER A 26 16.34 2.79 3.94
N GLY A 27 16.10 2.37 2.70
CA GLY A 27 16.44 3.11 1.49
C GLY A 27 15.27 4.01 1.08
N GLU A 28 15.54 5.28 0.83
CA GLU A 28 14.57 6.24 0.31
C GLU A 28 13.80 5.64 -0.87
N TYR A 29 12.50 5.50 -0.69
CA TYR A 29 11.59 5.19 -1.79
C TYR A 29 11.47 6.46 -2.64
N HIS A 30 12.44 6.69 -3.52
CA HIS A 30 12.35 7.75 -4.51
C HIS A 30 11.25 7.40 -5.52
N SER A 31 10.02 7.71 -5.16
CA SER A 31 8.91 7.63 -6.08
C SER A 31 9.10 8.70 -7.15
N SER A 32 9.03 8.28 -8.42
CA SER A 32 9.03 9.16 -9.60
C SER A 32 7.81 10.08 -9.69
N PHE A 33 7.06 10.22 -8.60
CA PHE A 33 5.80 10.94 -8.55
C PHE A 33 5.98 12.37 -8.07
N LYS A 34 5.84 13.33 -8.97
CA LYS A 34 5.77 14.76 -8.68
C LYS A 34 4.32 15.16 -8.34
N GLY A 35 4.00 15.49 -7.08
CA GLY A 35 2.73 16.01 -6.60
C GLY A 35 2.85 17.48 -6.15
N ARG A 36 1.77 18.22 -6.03
CA ARG A 36 1.75 19.63 -5.63
C ARG A 36 1.59 19.75 -4.12
N GLY A 37 2.67 19.88 -3.42
CA GLY A 37 2.73 20.30 -2.02
C GLY A 37 4.18 20.70 -1.76
N MET A 38 4.43 21.97 -1.52
CA MET A 38 5.76 22.47 -1.20
C MET A 38 5.84 22.72 0.29
N THR A 39 6.67 21.99 1.00
CA THR A 39 7.02 22.27 2.40
C THR A 39 8.34 23.02 2.41
N PHE A 40 8.41 24.09 3.20
CA PHE A 40 9.65 24.81 3.41
C PHE A 40 10.71 23.85 3.99
N SER A 41 11.85 23.69 3.30
CA SER A 41 12.95 22.85 3.75
C SER A 41 14.03 23.66 4.43
N GLU A 42 14.63 24.59 3.70
CA GLU A 42 15.74 25.41 4.20
C GLU A 42 15.84 26.74 3.48
N VAL A 43 16.72 27.60 3.97
CA VAL A 43 17.15 28.80 3.29
C VAL A 43 18.63 28.66 2.95
N ARG A 44 18.97 28.77 1.66
CA ARG A 44 20.36 28.76 1.18
C ARG A 44 20.72 30.02 0.41
N GLN A 45 21.99 30.27 0.25
CA GLN A 45 22.46 31.36 -0.61
C GLN A 45 21.95 31.19 -2.04
N TYR A 46 21.58 32.31 -2.67
CA TYR A 46 21.18 32.36 -4.07
C TYR A 46 22.32 31.88 -4.99
N GLN A 47 21.98 31.03 -5.92
CA GLN A 47 22.87 30.59 -6.99
C GLN A 47 22.34 31.07 -8.34
N PHE A 48 23.26 31.35 -9.27
CA PHE A 48 22.85 31.78 -10.61
C PHE A 48 21.93 30.75 -11.27
N GLY A 49 20.72 31.18 -11.62
CA GLY A 49 19.65 30.31 -12.19
C GLY A 49 18.49 30.02 -11.24
N ASP A 50 18.59 30.43 -9.95
CA ASP A 50 17.45 30.32 -9.04
C ASP A 50 16.36 31.32 -9.39
N ASP A 51 15.09 30.94 -9.15
CA ASP A 51 13.95 31.84 -9.37
C ASP A 51 13.97 33.00 -8.35
N ILE A 52 14.04 34.23 -8.87
CA ILE A 52 14.05 35.47 -8.07
C ILE A 52 12.83 35.55 -7.14
N ARG A 53 11.70 34.90 -7.49
CA ARG A 53 10.49 34.87 -6.68
C ARG A 53 10.66 34.04 -5.39
N SER A 54 11.66 33.18 -5.33
CA SER A 54 11.97 32.36 -4.16
C SER A 54 12.91 33.07 -3.16
N ILE A 55 13.34 34.29 -3.43
CA ILE A 55 14.20 35.06 -2.54
C ILE A 55 13.46 35.37 -1.22
N ASP A 56 14.12 35.03 -0.10
CA ASP A 56 13.68 35.45 1.23
C ASP A 56 14.28 36.82 1.57
N TRP A 57 13.48 37.86 1.37
CA TRP A 57 13.91 39.24 1.62
C TRP A 57 14.22 39.51 3.09
N ASN A 58 13.61 38.79 4.04
CA ASN A 58 13.86 38.96 5.46
C ASN A 58 15.25 38.42 5.86
N VAL A 59 15.64 37.28 5.32
CA VAL A 59 16.97 36.69 5.54
C VAL A 59 18.03 37.48 4.78
N THR A 60 17.76 37.82 3.53
CA THR A 60 18.63 38.66 2.69
C THR A 60 18.97 39.99 3.35
N ALA A 61 18.01 40.67 3.97
CA ALA A 61 18.22 41.93 4.66
C ALA A 61 19.14 41.79 5.90
N ARG A 62 19.21 40.61 6.52
CA ARG A 62 20.07 40.36 7.70
C ARG A 62 21.52 40.06 7.35
N TYR A 63 21.71 39.35 6.22
CA TYR A 63 23.03 38.86 5.83
C TYR A 63 23.66 39.64 4.68
N SER A 64 22.95 40.65 4.11
CA SER A 64 23.40 41.50 3.00
C SER A 64 23.76 40.71 1.72
N GLU A 65 23.38 39.47 1.63
CA GLU A 65 23.51 38.59 0.47
C GLU A 65 22.17 37.94 0.15
N PRO A 66 21.85 37.69 -1.11
CA PRO A 66 20.57 37.12 -1.47
C PRO A 66 20.46 35.66 -1.02
N TYR A 67 19.38 35.33 -0.33
CA TYR A 67 19.01 34.00 0.13
C TYR A 67 17.68 33.57 -0.50
N VAL A 68 17.60 32.28 -0.89
CA VAL A 68 16.41 31.69 -1.46
C VAL A 68 15.80 30.65 -0.54
N LYS A 69 14.45 30.61 -0.50
CA LYS A 69 13.69 29.55 0.15
C LYS A 69 13.73 28.32 -0.71
N VAL A 70 14.29 27.25 -0.18
CA VAL A 70 14.20 25.91 -0.80
C VAL A 70 12.95 25.25 -0.26
N PHE A 71 12.09 24.80 -1.16
CA PHE A 71 10.92 24.03 -0.83
C PHE A 71 11.12 22.62 -1.30
N GLU A 72 10.95 21.68 -0.39
CA GLU A 72 10.83 20.27 -0.72
C GLU A 72 9.38 19.90 -0.94
N GLU A 73 9.14 19.09 -1.96
CA GLU A 73 7.81 18.61 -2.25
C GLU A 73 7.52 17.38 -1.39
N GLU A 74 6.89 17.61 -0.22
CA GLU A 74 6.33 16.51 0.57
C GLU A 74 5.17 15.88 -0.19
N ARG A 75 5.38 14.67 -0.66
CA ARG A 75 4.37 13.94 -1.43
C ARG A 75 3.70 12.92 -0.56
N GLU A 76 2.48 13.21 -0.19
CA GLU A 76 1.59 12.19 0.35
C GLU A 76 1.23 11.21 -0.76
N LEU A 77 1.82 10.05 -0.72
CA LEU A 77 1.42 8.96 -1.59
C LEU A 77 0.16 8.29 -1.06
N THR A 78 -0.57 7.68 -1.96
CA THR A 78 -1.71 6.84 -1.61
C THR A 78 -1.37 5.42 -2.00
N MET A 79 -1.34 4.54 -1.02
CA MET A 79 -1.15 3.10 -1.21
C MET A 79 -2.51 2.39 -1.11
N MET A 80 -2.77 1.49 -2.05
CA MET A 80 -3.94 0.62 -2.02
C MET A 80 -3.52 -0.84 -2.03
N LEU A 81 -4.00 -1.57 -1.04
CA LEU A 81 -3.87 -3.01 -0.97
C LEU A 81 -5.14 -3.64 -1.56
N VAL A 82 -4.99 -4.38 -2.64
CA VAL A 82 -6.07 -5.14 -3.32
C VAL A 82 -5.78 -6.60 -3.04
N VAL A 83 -6.54 -7.20 -2.13
CA VAL A 83 -6.23 -8.52 -1.58
C VAL A 83 -7.33 -9.50 -1.93
N ASP A 84 -6.94 -10.56 -2.59
CA ASP A 84 -7.78 -11.71 -2.86
C ASP A 84 -7.96 -12.53 -1.58
N ILE A 85 -9.19 -12.64 -1.16
CA ILE A 85 -9.58 -13.44 0.01
C ILE A 85 -10.41 -14.66 -0.39
N SER A 86 -10.59 -14.89 -1.70
CA SER A 86 -11.17 -16.12 -2.20
C SER A 86 -10.30 -17.26 -1.73
N GLY A 87 -10.84 -18.13 -0.97
CA GLY A 87 -10.08 -19.24 -0.45
C GLY A 87 -10.88 -20.51 -0.59
N SER A 88 -10.29 -21.53 -1.21
CA SER A 88 -10.83 -22.87 -1.14
C SER A 88 -10.75 -23.35 0.32
N GLU A 89 -11.77 -23.14 1.13
CA GLU A 89 -11.87 -23.66 2.52
C GLU A 89 -11.80 -25.18 2.61
N SER A 90 -11.52 -25.87 1.48
CA SER A 90 -11.60 -27.33 1.38
C SER A 90 -10.39 -28.10 1.87
N PHE A 91 -9.25 -27.42 2.16
CA PHE A 91 -8.03 -28.07 2.67
C PHE A 91 -7.47 -27.29 3.88
N GLY A 92 -7.84 -27.70 5.06
CA GLY A 92 -7.82 -26.99 6.33
C GLY A 92 -6.48 -26.58 6.96
N THR A 93 -5.31 -26.94 6.45
CA THR A 93 -4.01 -26.58 7.05
C THR A 93 -3.22 -25.56 6.23
N THR A 94 -3.28 -25.65 4.94
CA THR A 94 -2.53 -24.81 4.00
C THR A 94 -3.14 -23.41 3.81
N GLN A 95 -4.44 -23.29 3.94
CA GLN A 95 -5.15 -22.03 3.72
C GLN A 95 -4.99 -21.01 4.83
N GLN A 96 -4.97 -21.47 6.07
CA GLN A 96 -4.66 -20.58 7.19
C GLN A 96 -3.25 -20.00 7.03
N PHE A 97 -2.33 -20.77 6.45
CA PHE A 97 -0.97 -20.35 6.16
C PHE A 97 -0.93 -19.29 5.03
N LYS A 98 -1.66 -19.49 3.94
CA LYS A 98 -1.76 -18.52 2.81
C LYS A 98 -2.34 -17.18 3.29
N ARG A 99 -3.41 -17.22 4.07
CA ARG A 99 -4.03 -16.03 4.65
C ARG A 99 -3.12 -15.31 5.64
N ASP A 100 -2.38 -16.04 6.47
CA ASP A 100 -1.43 -15.45 7.41
C ASP A 100 -0.29 -14.74 6.65
N ILE A 101 0.23 -15.33 5.54
CA ILE A 101 1.23 -14.72 4.66
C ILE A 101 0.69 -13.46 4.00
N LEU A 102 -0.51 -13.51 3.40
CA LEU A 102 -1.16 -12.34 2.80
C LEU A 102 -1.31 -11.21 3.81
N THR A 103 -1.71 -11.54 5.04
CA THR A 103 -1.86 -10.57 6.12
C THR A 103 -0.50 -9.99 6.54
N GLU A 104 0.54 -10.80 6.66
CA GLU A 104 1.90 -10.34 7.00
C GLU A 104 2.48 -9.41 5.94
N ILE A 105 2.36 -9.77 4.65
CA ILE A 105 2.82 -8.92 3.54
C ILE A 105 2.05 -7.60 3.53
N SER A 106 0.71 -7.66 3.60
CA SER A 106 -0.14 -6.47 3.62
C SER A 106 0.16 -5.56 4.80
N ALA A 107 0.38 -6.13 5.99
CA ALA A 107 0.76 -5.38 7.18
C ALA A 107 2.14 -4.72 7.04
N THR A 108 3.12 -5.43 6.45
CA THR A 108 4.46 -4.88 6.22
C THR A 108 4.41 -3.66 5.31
N LEU A 109 3.69 -3.77 4.19
CA LEU A 109 3.48 -2.67 3.25
C LEU A 109 2.75 -1.50 3.91
N ALA A 110 1.68 -1.78 4.66
CA ALA A 110 0.91 -0.75 5.34
C ALA A 110 1.70 -0.01 6.43
N PHE A 111 2.54 -0.72 7.20
CA PHE A 111 3.40 -0.07 8.20
C PHE A 111 4.51 0.75 7.55
N SER A 112 5.09 0.29 6.44
CA SER A 112 6.05 1.09 5.67
C SER A 112 5.44 2.41 5.18
N ALA A 113 4.22 2.35 4.64
CA ALA A 113 3.51 3.55 4.21
C ALA A 113 3.26 4.55 5.35
N ILE A 114 2.96 4.06 6.57
CA ILE A 114 2.81 4.96 7.73
C ILE A 114 4.12 5.66 8.08
N GLN A 115 5.25 4.97 8.02
CA GLN A 115 6.56 5.56 8.31
C GLN A 115 6.85 6.74 7.37
N ASN A 116 6.40 6.62 6.11
CA ASN A 116 6.51 7.67 5.10
C ASN A 116 5.36 8.69 5.13
N ASN A 117 4.50 8.64 6.17
CA ASN A 117 3.34 9.52 6.31
C ASN A 117 2.31 9.42 5.16
N ASP A 118 2.26 8.28 4.48
CA ASP A 118 1.39 8.01 3.35
C ASP A 118 -0.01 7.56 3.78
N LYS A 119 -0.97 7.62 2.83
CA LYS A 119 -2.33 7.11 3.00
C LYS A 119 -2.40 5.66 2.59
N VAL A 120 -3.05 4.82 3.39
CA VAL A 120 -3.26 3.40 3.10
C VAL A 120 -4.74 3.08 3.02
N GLY A 121 -5.15 2.37 1.99
CA GLY A 121 -6.49 1.82 1.83
C GLY A 121 -6.45 0.32 1.55
N LEU A 122 -7.61 -0.32 1.63
CA LEU A 122 -7.78 -1.76 1.43
C LEU A 122 -8.99 -2.03 0.55
N LEU A 123 -8.85 -2.96 -0.38
CA LEU A 123 -9.92 -3.59 -1.13
C LEU A 123 -9.80 -5.10 -0.96
N LEU A 124 -10.78 -5.72 -0.31
CA LEU A 124 -10.93 -7.16 -0.25
C LEU A 124 -11.91 -7.62 -1.32
N PHE A 125 -11.55 -8.67 -2.03
CA PHE A 125 -12.40 -9.23 -3.07
C PHE A 125 -12.35 -10.76 -3.11
N SER A 126 -13.43 -11.31 -3.62
CA SER A 126 -13.59 -12.69 -4.05
C SER A 126 -14.10 -12.68 -5.50
N ASN A 127 -15.19 -13.37 -5.85
CA ASN A 127 -15.92 -13.10 -7.09
C ASN A 127 -16.79 -11.83 -7.00
N GLU A 128 -16.80 -11.17 -5.85
CA GLU A 128 -17.46 -9.89 -5.61
C GLU A 128 -16.56 -8.99 -4.75
N ILE A 129 -16.96 -7.72 -4.62
CA ILE A 129 -16.28 -6.80 -3.74
C ILE A 129 -16.78 -7.01 -2.32
N GLU A 130 -15.93 -7.55 -1.49
CA GLU A 130 -16.28 -7.92 -0.11
C GLU A 130 -16.15 -6.73 0.86
N LEU A 131 -15.08 -5.94 0.72
CA LEU A 131 -14.84 -4.79 1.60
C LEU A 131 -13.99 -3.73 0.89
N PHE A 132 -14.39 -2.46 1.02
CA PHE A 132 -13.56 -1.33 0.63
C PHE A 132 -13.34 -0.39 1.80
N ILE A 133 -12.07 -0.17 2.15
CA ILE A 133 -11.64 0.81 3.14
C ILE A 133 -10.91 1.93 2.41
N PRO A 134 -11.46 3.15 2.40
CA PRO A 134 -10.84 4.27 1.70
C PRO A 134 -9.48 4.63 2.33
N PRO A 135 -8.53 5.15 1.52
CA PRO A 135 -7.20 5.46 2.00
C PRO A 135 -7.22 6.61 3.01
N LYS A 136 -6.64 6.36 4.19
CA LYS A 136 -6.46 7.33 5.28
C LYS A 136 -5.07 7.16 5.91
N LYS A 137 -4.61 8.20 6.60
CA LYS A 137 -3.37 8.18 7.38
C LYS A 137 -3.59 7.64 8.80
N GLY A 138 -2.48 7.25 9.39
CA GLY A 138 -2.35 7.02 10.81
C GLY A 138 -2.42 5.57 11.25
N LYS A 139 -1.75 5.30 12.34
CA LYS A 139 -1.55 3.96 12.90
C LYS A 139 -2.88 3.24 13.20
N THR A 140 -3.85 3.95 13.78
CA THR A 140 -5.17 3.37 14.12
C THR A 140 -5.90 2.86 12.88
N HIS A 141 -5.78 3.59 11.76
CA HIS A 141 -6.39 3.18 10.50
C HIS A 141 -5.75 1.91 9.94
N VAL A 142 -4.41 1.81 9.98
CA VAL A 142 -3.71 0.60 9.53
C VAL A 142 -3.98 -0.60 10.46
N LEU A 143 -4.06 -0.39 11.77
CA LEU A 143 -4.46 -1.46 12.68
C LEU A 143 -5.88 -1.98 12.38
N ARG A 144 -6.80 -1.10 11.97
CA ARG A 144 -8.11 -1.50 11.47
C ARG A 144 -8.00 -2.37 10.22
N ILE A 145 -7.17 -1.96 9.24
CA ILE A 145 -6.93 -2.73 8.01
C ILE A 145 -6.43 -4.14 8.34
N ILE A 146 -5.44 -4.24 9.23
CA ILE A 146 -4.88 -5.53 9.66
C ILE A 146 -5.92 -6.40 10.37
N ARG A 147 -6.76 -5.78 11.20
CA ARG A 147 -7.87 -6.48 11.86
C ARG A 147 -8.84 -7.07 10.85
N GLU A 148 -9.26 -6.29 9.86
CA GLU A 148 -10.16 -6.79 8.81
C GLU A 148 -9.53 -7.95 8.03
N LEU A 149 -8.25 -7.85 7.66
CA LEU A 149 -7.52 -8.94 6.99
C LEU A 149 -7.51 -10.25 7.80
N ILE A 150 -7.44 -10.15 9.13
CA ILE A 150 -7.41 -11.31 10.02
C ILE A 150 -8.82 -11.90 10.23
N GLU A 151 -9.83 -11.05 10.43
CA GLU A 151 -11.16 -11.49 10.86
C GLU A 151 -12.14 -11.70 9.71
N PHE A 152 -11.91 -11.07 8.56
CA PHE A 152 -12.86 -11.09 7.46
C PHE A 152 -13.14 -12.53 6.98
N LYS A 153 -14.40 -12.85 6.80
CA LYS A 153 -14.84 -14.13 6.22
C LYS A 153 -15.44 -13.85 4.86
N PRO A 154 -14.85 -14.38 3.77
CA PRO A 154 -15.38 -14.17 2.44
C PRO A 154 -16.74 -14.84 2.28
N ASN A 155 -17.62 -14.20 1.50
CA ASN A 155 -18.92 -14.75 1.16
C ASN A 155 -18.80 -15.83 0.06
N SER A 156 -17.75 -15.77 -0.73
CA SER A 156 -17.55 -16.67 -1.86
C SER A 156 -16.14 -17.27 -1.91
N LYS A 157 -16.07 -18.46 -2.52
CA LYS A 157 -14.82 -19.18 -2.75
C LYS A 157 -14.21 -18.90 -4.12
N LYS A 158 -14.97 -18.29 -5.05
CA LYS A 158 -14.55 -17.99 -6.41
C LYS A 158 -13.82 -16.65 -6.44
N THR A 159 -12.95 -16.46 -7.41
CA THR A 159 -12.21 -15.22 -7.67
C THR A 159 -12.71 -14.56 -8.96
N ASP A 160 -12.83 -13.23 -8.96
CA ASP A 160 -13.00 -12.39 -10.16
C ASP A 160 -12.14 -11.13 -10.00
N LEU A 161 -10.90 -11.23 -10.45
CA LEU A 161 -9.95 -10.12 -10.44
C LEU A 161 -10.37 -9.00 -11.40
N THR A 162 -11.03 -9.34 -12.49
CA THR A 162 -11.54 -8.37 -13.48
C THR A 162 -12.55 -7.42 -12.84
N GLN A 163 -13.49 -7.96 -12.07
CA GLN A 163 -14.49 -7.15 -11.36
C GLN A 163 -13.83 -6.28 -10.29
N ALA A 164 -12.87 -6.83 -9.53
CA ALA A 164 -12.12 -6.09 -8.53
C ALA A 164 -11.38 -4.88 -9.13
N LEU A 165 -10.68 -5.07 -10.25
CA LEU A 165 -9.94 -4.02 -10.95
C LEU A 165 -10.86 -2.96 -11.57
N LYS A 166 -12.01 -3.35 -12.15
CA LYS A 166 -13.03 -2.42 -12.64
C LYS A 166 -13.58 -1.55 -11.51
N TYR A 167 -13.97 -2.17 -10.40
CA TYR A 167 -14.44 -1.44 -9.21
C TYR A 167 -13.38 -0.48 -8.70
N PHE A 168 -12.15 -0.95 -8.53
CA PHE A 168 -11.01 -0.14 -8.10
C PHE A 168 -10.83 1.10 -8.98
N SER A 169 -10.82 0.93 -10.32
CA SER A 169 -10.69 2.03 -11.28
C SER A 169 -11.83 3.05 -11.19
N ASN A 170 -13.03 2.59 -10.80
CA ASN A 170 -14.19 3.47 -10.62
C ASN A 170 -14.11 4.29 -9.33
N VAL A 171 -13.62 3.70 -8.25
CA VAL A 171 -13.54 4.35 -6.93
C VAL A 171 -12.30 5.22 -6.79
N MET A 172 -11.15 4.76 -7.31
CA MET A 172 -9.87 5.46 -7.19
C MET A 172 -9.64 6.39 -8.39
N LYS A 173 -9.98 7.67 -8.22
CA LYS A 173 -9.79 8.69 -9.28
C LYS A 173 -8.38 9.29 -9.27
N LYS A 174 -7.72 9.36 -8.11
CA LYS A 174 -6.35 9.87 -7.96
C LYS A 174 -5.34 8.75 -8.19
N LYS A 175 -4.15 9.12 -8.71
CA LYS A 175 -3.04 8.17 -8.87
C LYS A 175 -2.67 7.57 -7.52
N ALA A 176 -2.41 6.28 -7.50
CA ALA A 176 -2.05 5.52 -6.31
C ALA A 176 -1.01 4.44 -6.64
N ILE A 177 -0.26 4.02 -5.64
CA ILE A 177 0.54 2.80 -5.67
C ILE A 177 -0.40 1.66 -5.27
N VAL A 178 -0.49 0.63 -6.10
CA VAL A 178 -1.45 -0.47 -5.93
C VAL A 178 -0.69 -1.78 -5.82
N PHE A 179 -0.86 -2.45 -4.69
CA PHE A 179 -0.36 -3.82 -4.52
C PHE A 179 -1.53 -4.78 -4.64
N ILE A 180 -1.47 -5.64 -5.64
CA ILE A 180 -2.46 -6.70 -5.85
C ILE A 180 -1.87 -8.00 -5.30
N LEU A 181 -2.51 -8.56 -4.28
CA LEU A 181 -2.09 -9.80 -3.65
C LEU A 181 -3.11 -10.89 -3.98
N SER A 182 -2.73 -11.84 -4.84
CA SER A 182 -3.58 -12.94 -5.32
C SER A 182 -2.72 -14.12 -5.77
N ASP A 183 -3.30 -15.28 -6.03
CA ASP A 183 -2.65 -16.37 -6.75
C ASP A 183 -2.66 -16.15 -8.27
N PHE A 184 -3.46 -15.18 -8.75
CA PHE A 184 -3.63 -14.85 -10.17
C PHE A 184 -4.13 -16.03 -11.02
N ILE A 185 -4.90 -16.92 -10.39
CA ILE A 185 -5.57 -18.03 -11.09
C ILE A 185 -6.94 -17.54 -11.61
N ASP A 186 -6.91 -16.59 -12.54
CA ASP A 186 -8.08 -16.06 -13.22
C ASP A 186 -7.69 -15.83 -14.69
N THR A 187 -8.64 -15.88 -15.63
CA THR A 187 -8.33 -16.00 -17.05
C THR A 187 -8.49 -14.73 -17.89
N GLU A 188 -9.15 -13.69 -17.41
CA GLU A 188 -9.53 -12.55 -18.28
C GLU A 188 -9.22 -11.15 -17.74
N TYR A 189 -8.31 -11.02 -16.77
CA TYR A 189 -8.04 -9.73 -16.13
C TYR A 189 -7.08 -8.79 -16.88
N ASP A 190 -6.44 -9.23 -17.96
CA ASP A 190 -5.39 -8.48 -18.67
C ASP A 190 -5.83 -7.08 -19.11
N ASN A 191 -7.03 -6.95 -19.66
CA ASN A 191 -7.54 -5.66 -20.13
C ASN A 191 -7.83 -4.72 -18.95
N ALA A 192 -8.41 -5.23 -17.87
CA ALA A 192 -8.67 -4.45 -16.66
C ALA A 192 -7.36 -4.02 -16.00
N LEU A 193 -6.36 -4.91 -15.96
CA LEU A 193 -5.03 -4.60 -15.42
C LEU A 193 -4.32 -3.52 -16.23
N LYS A 194 -4.37 -3.58 -17.57
CA LYS A 194 -3.82 -2.54 -18.46
C LYS A 194 -4.46 -1.17 -18.20
N ILE A 195 -5.77 -1.12 -17.97
CA ILE A 195 -6.49 0.13 -17.68
C ILE A 195 -6.02 0.72 -16.34
N VAL A 196 -5.93 -0.12 -15.30
CA VAL A 196 -5.47 0.31 -13.98
C VAL A 196 -3.99 0.74 -14.02
N GLY A 197 -3.12 -0.04 -14.71
CA GLY A 197 -1.70 0.26 -14.85
C GLY A 197 -1.37 1.54 -15.63
N LYS A 198 -2.27 2.01 -16.52
CA LYS A 198 -2.11 3.32 -17.18
C LYS A 198 -2.29 4.49 -16.22
N LYS A 199 -3.03 4.31 -15.14
CA LYS A 199 -3.42 5.39 -14.23
C LYS A 199 -2.70 5.31 -12.88
N HIS A 200 -2.38 4.11 -12.45
CA HIS A 200 -1.80 3.80 -11.15
C HIS A 200 -0.47 3.07 -11.33
N ASP A 201 0.36 3.07 -10.28
CA ASP A 201 1.56 2.25 -10.24
C ASP A 201 1.18 0.90 -9.62
N VAL A 202 1.22 -0.16 -10.42
CA VAL A 202 0.66 -1.46 -10.04
C VAL A 202 1.76 -2.50 -9.89
N THR A 203 1.80 -3.13 -8.72
CA THR A 203 2.67 -4.28 -8.42
C THR A 203 1.82 -5.49 -8.06
N GLY A 204 1.95 -6.57 -8.80
CA GLY A 204 1.33 -7.87 -8.48
C GLY A 204 2.24 -8.69 -7.58
N ILE A 205 1.71 -9.20 -6.47
CA ILE A 205 2.38 -10.12 -5.56
C ILE A 205 1.64 -11.46 -5.62
N ARG A 206 2.27 -12.43 -6.27
CA ARG A 206 1.71 -13.77 -6.37
C ARG A 206 1.98 -14.57 -5.10
N VAL A 207 0.92 -15.05 -4.45
CA VAL A 207 1.00 -15.93 -3.30
C VAL A 207 0.35 -17.26 -3.66
N TYR A 208 1.16 -18.31 -3.74
CA TYR A 208 0.71 -19.65 -4.11
C TYR A 208 1.29 -20.71 -3.19
N ASP A 209 0.63 -21.85 -3.05
CA ASP A 209 1.15 -23.02 -2.36
C ASP A 209 1.80 -23.97 -3.35
N LYS A 210 2.95 -24.54 -2.98
CA LYS A 210 3.62 -25.57 -3.82
C LYS A 210 2.73 -26.78 -4.08
N LEU A 211 1.86 -27.14 -3.12
CA LEU A 211 0.92 -28.25 -3.27
C LEU A 211 -0.19 -27.97 -4.29
N GLU A 212 -0.44 -26.70 -4.64
CA GLU A 212 -1.36 -26.33 -5.72
C GLU A 212 -0.72 -26.51 -7.11
N THR A 213 0.62 -26.56 -7.19
CA THR A 213 1.36 -26.66 -8.45
C THR A 213 1.99 -28.03 -8.68
N GLU A 214 2.23 -28.81 -7.63
CA GLU A 214 2.83 -30.15 -7.73
C GLU A 214 1.89 -31.16 -7.05
N LEU A 215 1.36 -32.11 -7.83
CA LEU A 215 0.66 -33.27 -7.25
C LEU A 215 1.66 -34.04 -6.38
N PRO A 216 1.31 -34.39 -5.13
CA PRO A 216 2.17 -35.23 -4.31
C PRO A 216 2.44 -36.52 -5.06
N LYS A 217 3.72 -36.84 -5.26
CA LYS A 217 4.10 -38.14 -5.79
C LYS A 217 3.59 -39.21 -4.82
N LEU A 218 2.63 -40.01 -5.29
CA LEU A 218 2.15 -41.20 -4.61
C LEU A 218 3.25 -42.23 -4.48
#